data_2696e7b006fdc80f7b8443aac8ef230a
#
_entry.id   2696e7b006fdc80f7b8443aac8ef230a
#
_cell.length_a   1.000
_cell.length_b   1.000
_cell.length_c   1.000
_cell.angle_alpha   90.00
_cell.angle_beta   90.00
_cell.angle_gamma   90.00
#
_symmetry.space_group_name_H-M   'P 1'
#
loop_
_entity.id
_entity.type
_entity.pdbx_description
1 polymer ?
#
loop_
_entity_poly.entity_id
_entity_poly.type
_entity_poly.pdbx_seq_one_letter_code
_entity_poly.pdbx_strand_id
1 'polypeptide(L)'
;VIPGGKLTISLADENGCGEIVYEGKNVFLGYAHSLNQLFITEQESYKYTVLRYTGDAGYIDGDGYLYITGRMNRYAKICGQRVGLDELQTEIGKMFGQKVAAVMTADGEREMIGIFGTKEPDAAWERRVLQRYPILRGSVKYIQIEELPRTMNGKLDYKKLQQY
;
A
#
# COMPACT_ATOMS: atom_id res chain seq x y z
N VAL A 1 -6.09 20.98 0.56
CA VAL A 1 -7.40 20.31 0.69
C VAL A 1 -8.39 21.03 -0.21
N ILE A 2 -9.27 20.30 -0.89
CA ILE A 2 -10.34 20.89 -1.72
C ILE A 2 -11.27 21.69 -0.81
N PRO A 3 -11.70 22.90 -1.18
CA PRO A 3 -12.61 23.69 -0.36
C PRO A 3 -13.87 22.91 0.03
N GLY A 4 -14.17 22.88 1.33
CA GLY A 4 -15.27 22.09 1.88
C GLY A 4 -14.98 20.62 2.15
N GLY A 5 -13.74 20.16 1.92
CA GLY A 5 -13.28 18.84 2.30
C GLY A 5 -12.42 18.85 3.55
N LYS A 6 -12.39 17.71 4.24
CA LYS A 6 -11.59 17.47 5.45
C LYS A 6 -10.79 16.18 5.29
N LEU A 7 -9.50 16.22 5.65
CA LEU A 7 -8.65 15.03 5.76
C LEU A 7 -8.44 14.70 7.25
N THR A 8 -8.54 13.43 7.58
CA THR A 8 -8.27 12.91 8.92
C THR A 8 -7.48 11.60 8.79
N ILE A 9 -6.81 11.22 9.88
CA ILE A 9 -6.12 9.93 9.98
C ILE A 9 -6.95 9.03 10.91
N SER A 10 -7.37 7.89 10.41
CA SER A 10 -8.10 6.87 11.16
C SER A 10 -7.15 5.78 11.63
N LEU A 11 -7.42 5.22 12.83
CA LEU A 11 -6.61 4.15 13.43
C LEU A 11 -5.10 4.51 13.48
N ALA A 12 -4.79 5.75 13.86
CA ALA A 12 -3.42 6.21 13.97
C ALA A 12 -2.64 5.39 15.01
N ASP A 13 -1.41 5.00 14.63
CA ASP A 13 -0.44 4.39 15.53
C ASP A 13 0.23 5.46 16.46
N GLU A 14 1.18 5.03 17.27
CA GLU A 14 1.93 5.90 18.19
C GLU A 14 2.73 7.02 17.50
N ASN A 15 2.99 6.87 16.20
CA ASN A 15 3.66 7.87 15.35
C ASN A 15 2.65 8.76 14.60
N GLY A 16 1.35 8.62 14.87
CA GLY A 16 0.30 9.36 14.18
C GLY A 16 0.00 8.89 12.75
N CYS A 17 0.58 7.75 12.32
CA CYS A 17 0.37 7.19 10.99
C CYS A 17 -0.80 6.20 11.00
N GLY A 18 -1.75 6.40 10.07
CA GLY A 18 -2.93 5.55 9.94
C GLY A 18 -3.56 5.66 8.57
N GLU A 19 -4.81 5.20 8.42
CA GLU A 19 -5.52 5.32 7.16
C GLU A 19 -5.97 6.77 6.91
N ILE A 20 -5.68 7.27 5.72
CA ILE A 20 -6.14 8.58 5.28
C ILE A 20 -7.62 8.48 4.95
N VAL A 21 -8.42 9.30 5.62
CA VAL A 21 -9.86 9.40 5.40
C VAL A 21 -10.18 10.79 4.89
N TYR A 22 -10.92 10.85 3.79
CA TYR A 22 -11.44 12.09 3.24
C TYR A 22 -12.93 12.21 3.47
N GLU A 23 -13.36 13.36 3.95
CA GLU A 23 -14.75 13.75 4.15
C GLU A 23 -15.07 14.95 3.28
N GLY A 24 -16.13 14.90 2.49
CA GLY A 24 -16.53 16.03 1.65
C GLY A 24 -17.71 15.75 0.75
N LYS A 25 -18.37 16.83 0.30
CA LYS A 25 -19.51 16.75 -0.61
C LYS A 25 -19.13 16.28 -2.03
N ASN A 26 -17.85 16.32 -2.36
CA ASN A 26 -17.30 15.90 -3.65
C ASN A 26 -16.78 14.46 -3.63
N VAL A 27 -17.09 13.69 -2.60
CA VAL A 27 -16.76 12.26 -2.57
C VAL A 27 -17.59 11.54 -3.62
N PHE A 28 -16.90 10.70 -4.39
CA PHE A 28 -17.53 9.87 -5.40
C PHE A 28 -18.54 8.90 -4.79
N LEU A 29 -19.79 8.99 -5.21
CA LEU A 29 -20.91 8.23 -4.65
C LEU A 29 -21.05 6.82 -5.25
N GLY A 30 -20.46 6.55 -6.40
CA GLY A 30 -20.55 5.27 -7.10
C GLY A 30 -20.62 5.43 -8.62
N TYR A 31 -20.73 4.30 -9.31
CA TYR A 31 -20.95 4.27 -10.76
C TYR A 31 -22.44 4.25 -11.07
N ALA A 32 -22.89 5.08 -12.01
CA ALA A 32 -24.24 5.02 -12.56
C ALA A 32 -24.24 4.06 -13.76
N HIS A 33 -25.14 3.10 -13.75
CA HIS A 33 -25.35 2.13 -14.83
C HIS A 33 -26.55 2.52 -15.74
N SER A 34 -27.30 3.56 -15.36
CA SER A 34 -28.42 4.13 -16.15
C SER A 34 -28.56 5.62 -15.90
N LEU A 35 -29.21 6.34 -16.82
CA LEU A 35 -29.48 7.78 -16.69
C LEU A 35 -30.24 8.12 -15.40
N ASN A 36 -31.17 7.27 -14.99
CA ASN A 36 -32.01 7.51 -13.81
C ASN A 36 -31.16 7.50 -12.51
N GLN A 37 -30.03 6.83 -12.50
CA GLN A 37 -29.12 6.80 -11.36
C GLN A 37 -28.21 8.04 -11.25
N LEU A 38 -28.17 8.88 -12.30
CA LEU A 38 -27.45 10.16 -12.30
C LEU A 38 -28.20 11.27 -11.56
N PHE A 39 -29.52 11.13 -11.42
CA PHE A 39 -30.39 12.14 -10.80
C PHE A 39 -30.50 11.85 -9.27
N ILE A 40 -29.43 12.11 -8.54
CA ILE A 40 -29.51 12.23 -7.08
C ILE A 40 -30.14 13.61 -6.80
N THR A 41 -31.32 13.64 -6.20
CA THR A 41 -31.94 14.91 -5.82
C THR A 41 -31.06 15.66 -4.83
N GLU A 42 -31.06 17.02 -4.91
CA GLU A 42 -30.28 17.85 -3.96
C GLU A 42 -30.58 17.48 -2.50
N GLN A 43 -31.82 17.11 -2.19
CA GLN A 43 -32.22 16.68 -0.84
C GLN A 43 -31.55 15.39 -0.38
N GLU A 44 -31.21 14.48 -1.29
CA GLU A 44 -30.46 13.26 -0.96
C GLU A 44 -28.95 13.52 -0.84
N SER A 45 -28.40 14.45 -1.64
CA SER A 45 -26.97 14.80 -1.58
C SER A 45 -26.58 15.52 -0.27
N TYR A 46 -27.50 16.28 0.36
CA TYR A 46 -27.26 16.93 1.65
C TYR A 46 -27.24 15.96 2.83
N LYS A 47 -27.78 14.76 2.68
CA LYS A 47 -27.90 13.77 3.75
C LYS A 47 -26.64 12.94 3.98
N TYR A 48 -25.70 12.99 3.03
CA TYR A 48 -24.49 12.18 3.08
C TYR A 48 -23.24 13.05 3.10
N THR A 49 -22.74 13.31 4.32
CA THR A 49 -21.32 13.56 4.50
C THR A 49 -20.64 12.22 4.26
N VAL A 50 -20.10 12.03 3.05
CA VAL A 50 -19.54 10.74 2.67
C VAL A 50 -18.10 10.71 3.16
N LEU A 51 -17.83 9.83 4.11
CA LEU A 51 -16.48 9.44 4.50
C LEU A 51 -15.92 8.48 3.45
N ARG A 52 -14.77 8.81 2.90
CA ARG A 52 -14.04 7.93 2.01
C ARG A 52 -12.77 7.43 2.70
N TYR A 53 -12.75 6.18 3.07
CA TYR A 53 -11.54 5.46 3.41
C TYR A 53 -10.74 5.25 2.12
N THR A 54 -9.55 5.87 2.05
CA THR A 54 -8.79 5.90 0.79
C THR A 54 -8.04 4.61 0.52
N GLY A 55 -7.78 3.82 1.57
CA GLY A 55 -6.87 2.69 1.53
C GLY A 55 -5.39 3.09 1.49
N ASP A 56 -5.10 4.39 1.54
CA ASP A 56 -3.74 4.90 1.64
C ASP A 56 -3.40 5.18 3.12
N ALA A 57 -2.15 4.92 3.50
CA ALA A 57 -1.61 5.22 4.81
C ALA A 57 -0.84 6.53 4.79
N GLY A 58 -0.89 7.27 5.88
CA GLY A 58 -0.15 8.52 6.02
C GLY A 58 -0.32 9.16 7.37
N TYR A 59 0.28 10.34 7.53
CA TYR A 59 0.14 11.18 8.71
C TYR A 59 0.01 12.64 8.29
N ILE A 60 -0.49 13.46 9.21
CA ILE A 60 -0.56 14.92 9.06
C ILE A 60 0.40 15.53 10.07
N ASP A 61 1.33 16.38 9.61
CA ASP A 61 2.27 17.05 10.50
C ASP A 61 1.64 18.23 11.26
N GLY A 62 2.44 18.86 12.12
CA GLY A 62 1.99 20.00 12.94
C GLY A 62 1.60 21.25 12.14
N ASP A 63 2.06 21.37 10.90
CA ASP A 63 1.74 22.44 9.96
C ASP A 63 0.53 22.12 9.08
N GLY A 64 -0.04 20.90 9.22
CA GLY A 64 -1.22 20.45 8.48
C GLY A 64 -0.93 19.86 7.10
N TYR A 65 0.33 19.53 6.78
CA TYR A 65 0.69 18.85 5.54
C TYR A 65 0.46 17.33 5.67
N LEU A 66 -0.17 16.76 4.63
CA LEU A 66 -0.38 15.33 4.53
C LEU A 66 0.83 14.66 3.89
N TYR A 67 1.35 13.63 4.55
CA TYR A 67 2.41 12.75 4.04
C TYR A 67 1.84 11.36 3.82
N ILE A 68 1.89 10.88 2.57
CA ILE A 68 1.45 9.53 2.20
C ILE A 68 2.63 8.58 2.35
N THR A 69 2.50 7.56 3.19
CA THR A 69 3.55 6.58 3.50
C THR A 69 3.38 5.26 2.75
N GLY A 70 2.20 5.01 2.17
CA GLY A 70 1.95 3.79 1.40
C GLY A 70 0.48 3.43 1.34
N ARG A 71 0.19 2.13 1.20
CA ARG A 71 -1.17 1.57 1.15
C ARG A 71 -1.47 0.74 2.37
N MET A 72 -2.70 0.85 2.93
CA MET A 72 -3.14 0.08 4.11
C MET A 72 -3.00 -1.43 3.92
N ASN A 73 -3.25 -1.92 2.71
CA ASN A 73 -3.14 -3.35 2.37
C ASN A 73 -1.72 -3.76 1.91
N ARG A 74 -0.73 -2.87 1.98
CA ARG A 74 0.65 -3.09 1.53
C ARG A 74 1.64 -3.01 2.69
N TYR A 75 1.26 -3.61 3.82
CA TYR A 75 2.15 -3.80 4.97
C TYR A 75 2.32 -5.28 5.29
N ALA A 76 3.54 -5.64 5.63
CA ALA A 76 3.85 -6.91 6.27
C ALA A 76 3.89 -6.72 7.78
N LYS A 77 3.29 -7.63 8.54
CA LYS A 77 3.46 -7.71 9.98
C LYS A 77 4.35 -8.90 10.29
N ILE A 78 5.64 -8.65 10.44
CA ILE A 78 6.65 -9.68 10.68
C ILE A 78 7.21 -9.51 12.09
N CYS A 79 7.06 -10.52 12.93
CA CYS A 79 7.57 -10.53 14.30
C CYS A 79 7.15 -9.30 15.12
N GLY A 80 5.91 -8.83 14.95
CA GLY A 80 5.40 -7.65 15.62
C GLY A 80 5.79 -6.31 14.98
N GLN A 81 6.69 -6.32 14.01
CA GLN A 81 7.09 -5.12 13.26
C GLN A 81 6.22 -4.92 12.03
N ARG A 82 5.83 -3.67 11.79
CA ARG A 82 5.08 -3.28 10.60
C ARG A 82 6.06 -2.77 9.53
N VAL A 83 6.11 -3.43 8.39
CA VAL A 83 7.00 -3.11 7.26
C VAL A 83 6.17 -2.69 6.06
N GLY A 84 6.38 -1.48 5.56
CA GLY A 84 5.74 -0.98 4.33
C GLY A 84 6.31 -1.68 3.10
N LEU A 85 5.49 -2.49 2.42
CA LEU A 85 5.95 -3.26 1.25
C LEU A 85 6.29 -2.37 0.05
N ASP A 86 5.63 -1.21 -0.09
CA ASP A 86 5.90 -0.27 -1.18
C ASP A 86 7.24 0.44 -0.97
N GLU A 87 7.54 0.84 0.26
CA GLU A 87 8.83 1.41 0.63
C GLU A 87 9.95 0.38 0.46
N LEU A 88 9.77 -0.81 1.03
CA LEU A 88 10.72 -1.92 0.91
C LEU A 88 11.01 -2.25 -0.55
N GLN A 89 9.99 -2.38 -1.38
CA GLN A 89 10.10 -2.63 -2.82
C GLN A 89 10.93 -1.56 -3.52
N THR A 90 10.68 -0.29 -3.21
CA THR A 90 11.38 0.84 -3.81
C THR A 90 12.86 0.84 -3.43
N GLU A 91 13.16 0.66 -2.15
CA GLU A 91 14.54 0.63 -1.65
C GLU A 91 15.33 -0.58 -2.19
N ILE A 92 14.73 -1.77 -2.19
CA ILE A 92 15.36 -2.96 -2.76
C ILE A 92 15.57 -2.81 -4.26
N GLY A 93 14.60 -2.24 -4.97
CA GLY A 93 14.74 -1.95 -6.40
C GLY A 93 15.92 -1.04 -6.69
N LYS A 94 16.15 -0.01 -5.88
CA LYS A 94 17.34 0.85 -5.96
C LYS A 94 18.63 0.08 -5.67
N MET A 95 18.65 -0.75 -4.60
CA MET A 95 19.82 -1.55 -4.23
C MET A 95 20.24 -2.52 -5.32
N PHE A 96 19.29 -3.09 -6.05
CA PHE A 96 19.54 -4.11 -7.08
C PHE A 96 19.62 -3.55 -8.50
N GLY A 97 19.34 -2.26 -8.69
CA GLY A 97 19.31 -1.63 -10.01
C GLY A 97 18.28 -2.27 -10.95
N GLN A 98 17.22 -2.85 -10.40
CA GLN A 98 16.13 -3.47 -11.15
C GLN A 98 14.77 -3.22 -10.50
N LYS A 99 13.70 -3.38 -11.29
CA LYS A 99 12.36 -3.39 -10.73
C LYS A 99 12.13 -4.69 -9.97
N VAL A 100 11.63 -4.58 -8.75
CA VAL A 100 11.22 -5.71 -7.93
C VAL A 100 9.79 -5.52 -7.46
N ALA A 101 9.17 -6.60 -6.98
CA ALA A 101 7.89 -6.53 -6.28
C ALA A 101 8.03 -7.21 -4.92
N ALA A 102 7.43 -6.63 -3.88
CA ALA A 102 7.40 -7.20 -2.55
C ALA A 102 5.96 -7.57 -2.18
N VAL A 103 5.74 -8.79 -1.70
CA VAL A 103 4.42 -9.26 -1.23
C VAL A 103 4.59 -10.09 0.04
N MET A 104 3.52 -10.17 0.84
CA MET A 104 3.43 -11.21 1.85
C MET A 104 3.24 -12.56 1.17
N THR A 105 4.03 -13.53 1.56
CA THR A 105 3.96 -14.93 1.13
C THR A 105 4.12 -15.85 2.35
N ALA A 106 4.06 -17.15 2.17
CA ALA A 106 4.27 -18.12 3.22
C ALA A 106 5.21 -19.23 2.75
N ASP A 107 5.98 -19.78 3.70
CA ASP A 107 6.73 -21.02 3.52
C ASP A 107 6.23 -22.00 4.59
N GLY A 108 5.30 -22.89 4.19
CA GLY A 108 4.49 -23.64 5.12
C GLY A 108 3.60 -22.73 5.97
N GLU A 109 3.71 -22.82 7.29
CA GLU A 109 2.95 -21.98 8.23
C GLU A 109 3.62 -20.63 8.55
N ARG A 110 4.82 -20.40 8.04
CA ARG A 110 5.60 -19.19 8.35
C ARG A 110 5.35 -18.09 7.33
N GLU A 111 4.80 -16.99 7.79
CA GLU A 111 4.67 -15.75 6.99
C GLU A 111 6.05 -15.11 6.77
N MET A 112 6.28 -14.67 5.54
CA MET A 112 7.50 -13.97 5.13
C MET A 112 7.22 -12.96 4.02
N ILE A 113 8.21 -12.13 3.74
CA ILE A 113 8.17 -11.21 2.61
C ILE A 113 8.85 -11.86 1.41
N GLY A 114 8.10 -12.12 0.36
CA GLY A 114 8.62 -12.52 -0.95
C GLY A 114 9.04 -11.29 -1.75
N ILE A 115 10.28 -11.26 -2.19
CA ILE A 115 10.82 -10.24 -3.07
C ILE A 115 11.03 -10.87 -4.43
N PHE A 116 10.26 -10.42 -5.41
CA PHE A 116 10.28 -10.94 -6.78
C PHE A 116 11.06 -10.02 -7.69
N GLY A 117 11.97 -10.57 -8.47
CA GLY A 117 12.73 -9.83 -9.47
C GLY A 117 13.15 -10.72 -10.64
N THR A 118 13.64 -10.10 -11.71
CA THR A 118 14.00 -10.82 -12.96
C THR A 118 15.47 -11.20 -13.01
N LYS A 119 16.33 -10.59 -12.19
CA LYS A 119 17.76 -10.88 -12.11
C LYS A 119 18.10 -11.32 -10.70
N GLU A 120 18.97 -12.29 -10.57
CA GLU A 120 19.48 -12.74 -9.29
C GLU A 120 20.22 -11.60 -8.57
N PRO A 121 19.93 -11.37 -7.28
CA PRO A 121 20.64 -10.37 -6.49
C PRO A 121 22.05 -10.88 -6.11
N ASP A 122 22.93 -9.98 -5.70
CA ASP A 122 24.21 -10.40 -5.17
C ASP A 122 24.08 -11.15 -3.83
N ALA A 123 25.11 -11.93 -3.47
CA ALA A 123 25.11 -12.78 -2.27
C ALA A 123 24.94 -12.02 -0.94
N ALA A 124 25.14 -10.71 -0.92
CA ALA A 124 25.02 -9.88 0.28
C ALA A 124 23.64 -9.21 0.42
N TRP A 125 22.70 -9.44 -0.50
CA TRP A 125 21.42 -8.76 -0.54
C TRP A 125 20.62 -8.86 0.76
N GLU A 126 20.48 -10.06 1.30
CA GLU A 126 19.72 -10.30 2.54
C GLU A 126 20.29 -9.49 3.70
N ARG A 127 21.63 -9.51 3.88
CA ARG A 127 22.29 -8.74 4.93
C ARG A 127 22.02 -7.25 4.81
N ARG A 128 22.02 -6.68 3.59
CA ARG A 128 21.73 -5.26 3.36
C ARG A 128 20.27 -4.91 3.69
N VAL A 129 19.34 -5.78 3.36
CA VAL A 129 17.93 -5.61 3.72
C VAL A 129 17.76 -5.65 5.24
N LEU A 130 18.35 -6.63 5.91
CA LEU A 130 18.28 -6.79 7.36
C LEU A 130 18.97 -5.64 8.14
N GLN A 131 19.97 -5.01 7.56
CA GLN A 131 20.59 -3.81 8.14
C GLN A 131 19.69 -2.58 8.08
N ARG A 132 18.83 -2.51 7.07
CA ARG A 132 17.94 -1.36 6.84
C ARG A 132 16.59 -1.49 7.54
N TYR A 133 16.09 -2.71 7.68
CA TYR A 133 14.78 -3.00 8.26
C TYR A 133 14.92 -3.89 9.49
N PRO A 134 14.22 -3.58 10.61
CA PRO A 134 14.30 -4.34 11.85
C PRO A 134 13.48 -5.64 11.77
N ILE A 135 13.81 -6.50 10.81
CA ILE A 135 13.15 -7.78 10.56
C ILE A 135 14.13 -8.93 10.80
N LEU A 136 13.60 -10.09 11.16
CA LEU A 136 14.43 -11.25 11.46
C LEU A 136 15.01 -11.87 10.18
N ARG A 137 16.22 -12.46 10.34
CA ARG A 137 16.81 -13.28 9.29
C ARG A 137 15.85 -14.41 8.89
N GLY A 138 15.74 -14.65 7.58
CA GLY A 138 14.79 -15.61 7.02
C GLY A 138 13.33 -15.16 7.01
N SER A 139 13.03 -13.88 7.35
CA SER A 139 11.70 -13.29 7.12
C SER A 139 11.55 -12.68 5.73
N VAL A 140 12.61 -12.71 4.93
CA VAL A 140 12.63 -12.27 3.54
C VAL A 140 13.18 -13.39 2.66
N LYS A 141 12.55 -13.60 1.52
CA LYS A 141 12.99 -14.56 0.51
C LYS A 141 13.01 -13.88 -0.86
N TYR A 142 14.12 -14.03 -1.59
CA TYR A 142 14.15 -13.59 -2.98
C TYR A 142 13.67 -14.72 -3.89
N ILE A 143 12.82 -14.38 -4.85
CA ILE A 143 12.24 -15.30 -5.81
C ILE A 143 12.49 -14.72 -7.21
N GLN A 144 13.34 -15.41 -7.97
CA GLN A 144 13.58 -15.03 -9.34
C GLN A 144 12.45 -15.53 -10.23
N ILE A 145 11.95 -14.65 -11.09
CA ILE A 145 10.91 -14.95 -12.08
C ILE A 145 11.33 -14.39 -13.44
N GLU A 146 10.78 -14.93 -14.52
CA GLU A 146 11.09 -14.45 -15.87
C GLU A 146 10.64 -13.02 -16.10
N GLU A 147 9.41 -12.68 -15.67
CA GLU A 147 8.89 -11.32 -15.72
C GLU A 147 7.94 -11.02 -14.54
N LEU A 148 7.88 -9.75 -14.15
CA LEU A 148 6.94 -9.29 -13.14
C LEU A 148 5.52 -9.22 -13.73
N PRO A 149 4.55 -9.99 -13.19
CA PRO A 149 3.19 -10.02 -13.73
C PRO A 149 2.51 -8.67 -13.63
N ARG A 150 1.72 -8.33 -14.65
CA ARG A 150 0.97 -7.09 -14.72
C ARG A 150 -0.50 -7.35 -14.94
N THR A 151 -1.31 -6.47 -14.36
CA THR A 151 -2.74 -6.39 -14.65
C THR A 151 -2.99 -5.86 -16.07
N MET A 152 -4.21 -5.96 -16.57
CA MET A 152 -4.63 -5.40 -17.86
C MET A 152 -4.32 -3.88 -17.98
N ASN A 153 -4.28 -3.16 -16.87
CA ASN A 153 -3.97 -1.73 -16.81
C ASN A 153 -2.45 -1.45 -16.65
N GLY A 154 -1.58 -2.44 -16.85
CA GLY A 154 -0.12 -2.31 -16.79
C GLY A 154 0.49 -2.18 -15.39
N LYS A 155 -0.31 -2.22 -14.32
CA LYS A 155 0.18 -2.20 -12.93
C LYS A 155 0.68 -3.59 -12.52
N LEU A 156 1.57 -3.66 -11.52
CA LEU A 156 2.00 -4.93 -10.94
C LEU A 156 0.80 -5.72 -10.40
N ASP A 157 0.73 -7.01 -10.75
CA ASP A 157 -0.29 -7.93 -10.24
C ASP A 157 0.21 -8.65 -9.00
N TYR A 158 0.04 -7.99 -7.86
CA TYR A 158 0.44 -8.53 -6.56
C TYR A 158 -0.33 -9.78 -6.15
N LYS A 159 -1.59 -9.92 -6.60
CA LYS A 159 -2.39 -11.13 -6.31
C LYS A 159 -1.80 -12.36 -6.98
N LYS A 160 -1.32 -12.20 -8.22
CA LYS A 160 -0.66 -13.30 -8.93
C LYS A 160 0.68 -13.66 -8.26
N LEU A 161 1.43 -12.67 -7.77
CA LEU A 161 2.68 -12.89 -7.04
C LEU A 161 2.50 -13.60 -5.69
N GLN A 162 1.36 -13.45 -5.04
CA GLN A 162 1.06 -14.14 -3.78
C GLN A 162 0.77 -15.64 -3.95
N GLN A 163 0.63 -16.11 -5.18
CA GLN A 163 0.35 -17.52 -5.50
C GLN A 163 1.62 -18.34 -5.75
N TYR A 164 2.80 -17.71 -5.77
CA TYR A 164 4.11 -18.37 -5.86
C TYR A 164 4.58 -18.82 -4.47
#